data_ce7ca6dd7b25aed1e987717c90980aed
#
_entry.id   ce7ca6dd7b25aed1e987717c90980aed
#
_cell.length_a   1.000
_cell.length_b   1.000
_cell.length_c   1.000
_cell.angle_alpha   90.00
_cell.angle_beta   90.00
_cell.angle_gamma   90.00
#
_symmetry.space_group_name_H-M   'P 1'
#
loop_
_entity.id
_entity.type
_entity.pdbx_description
1 polymer ?
#
loop_
_entity_poly.entity_id
_entity_poly.type
_entity_poly.pdbx_seq_one_letter_code
_entity_poly.pdbx_strand_id
1 'polypeptide(L)'
;SAASDVYKRQEEREHEILIKAYQTWGCEMADHMHGMFAFALWDEEEQKLFCLRDQFGTKPFYYYETEDGELLYGTMIRDIIDQPGFKKELNEEMLQLYLSLTYVAGENTFFRGLKKLLPGRYLIWQDGKLEIHRYWKPEFHPDESKTLEDWADEIHNTLKEIMPEVKTADERVESFLSGGVDSSYVLAMSDAEQADCCGYEEERFDESVLAEKTAQLLGRKFSRSIITPEQFFDIVPYVMYNMEQPLGDASAIVFTLGCNATAE
;
A
#
# COMPACT_ATOMS: atom_id res chain seq x y z
N SER A 1 -2.05 26.39 -9.08
CA SER A 1 -2.34 25.95 -10.46
C SER A 1 -3.64 25.18 -10.45
N ALA A 2 -4.35 25.07 -11.59
CA ALA A 2 -5.64 24.40 -11.66
C ALA A 2 -5.59 22.94 -11.14
N ALA A 3 -4.50 22.23 -11.35
CA ALA A 3 -4.29 20.89 -10.81
C ALA A 3 -4.28 20.89 -9.27
N SER A 4 -3.58 21.80 -8.61
CA SER A 4 -3.56 21.86 -7.13
C SER A 4 -4.93 22.17 -6.53
N ASP A 5 -5.79 22.89 -7.25
CA ASP A 5 -7.14 23.20 -6.79
C ASP A 5 -8.11 22.00 -6.98
N VAL A 6 -7.88 21.16 -7.98
CA VAL A 6 -8.64 19.91 -8.18
C VAL A 6 -8.32 18.92 -7.07
N TYR A 7 -7.04 18.72 -6.74
CA TYR A 7 -6.62 17.81 -5.65
C TYR A 7 -7.17 18.26 -4.29
N LYS A 8 -7.10 19.56 -3.96
CA LYS A 8 -7.68 20.07 -2.72
C LYS A 8 -9.18 19.85 -2.59
N ARG A 9 -9.95 20.03 -3.68
CA ARG A 9 -11.38 19.77 -3.68
C ARG A 9 -11.70 18.26 -3.56
N GLN A 10 -10.85 17.40 -4.04
CA GLN A 10 -11.00 15.95 -3.90
C GLN A 10 -10.76 15.54 -2.44
N GLU A 11 -9.67 16.00 -1.82
CA GLU A 11 -9.38 15.77 -0.40
C GLU A 11 -10.51 16.27 0.51
N GLU A 12 -11.02 17.48 0.27
CA GLU A 12 -12.16 18.04 1.03
C GLU A 12 -13.41 17.15 0.93
N ARG A 13 -13.70 16.60 -0.25
CA ARG A 13 -14.83 15.68 -0.46
C ARG A 13 -14.62 14.34 0.24
N GLU A 14 -13.42 13.80 0.21
CA GLU A 14 -13.08 12.56 0.89
C GLU A 14 -13.27 12.71 2.40
N HIS A 15 -12.79 13.81 3.00
CA HIS A 15 -13.00 14.10 4.42
C HIS A 15 -14.48 14.22 4.78
N GLU A 16 -15.28 14.94 3.96
CA GLU A 16 -16.73 15.04 4.19
C GLU A 16 -17.43 13.68 4.13
N ILE A 17 -17.04 12.80 3.22
CA ILE A 17 -17.58 11.45 3.09
C ILE A 17 -17.26 10.63 4.35
N LEU A 18 -16.00 10.67 4.82
CA LEU A 18 -15.58 9.97 6.04
C LEU A 18 -16.35 10.43 7.27
N ILE A 19 -16.51 11.75 7.43
CA ILE A 19 -17.29 12.32 8.55
C ILE A 19 -18.76 11.86 8.49
N LYS A 20 -19.39 11.93 7.33
CA LYS A 20 -20.78 11.48 7.14
C LYS A 20 -20.94 9.99 7.37
N ALA A 21 -20.00 9.17 6.90
CA ALA A 21 -19.99 7.74 7.13
C ALA A 21 -19.93 7.42 8.64
N TYR A 22 -19.02 8.09 9.36
CA TYR A 22 -18.91 7.92 10.80
C TYR A 22 -20.16 8.40 11.54
N GLN A 23 -20.73 9.55 11.17
CA GLN A 23 -21.98 10.04 11.75
C GLN A 23 -23.16 9.11 11.51
N THR A 24 -23.15 8.35 10.41
CA THR A 24 -24.25 7.45 10.04
C THR A 24 -24.12 6.08 10.69
N TRP A 25 -22.92 5.53 10.71
CA TRP A 25 -22.66 4.13 11.10
C TRP A 25 -21.72 3.98 12.31
N GLY A 26 -21.15 5.08 12.82
CA GLY A 26 -20.13 4.98 13.88
C GLY A 26 -18.96 4.10 13.45
N CYS A 27 -18.52 3.21 14.34
CA CYS A 27 -17.44 2.27 14.05
C CYS A 27 -17.80 1.20 12.99
N GLU A 28 -19.09 0.94 12.75
CA GLU A 28 -19.57 0.01 11.72
C GLU A 28 -19.32 0.56 10.30
N MET A 29 -18.92 1.84 10.16
CA MET A 29 -18.50 2.36 8.86
C MET A 29 -17.42 1.51 8.21
N ALA A 30 -16.62 0.80 9.01
CA ALA A 30 -15.58 -0.10 8.52
C ALA A 30 -16.11 -1.17 7.54
N ASP A 31 -17.35 -1.64 7.73
CA ASP A 31 -17.99 -2.66 6.89
C ASP A 31 -18.53 -2.09 5.58
N HIS A 32 -18.64 -0.76 5.48
CA HIS A 32 -19.17 -0.04 4.32
C HIS A 32 -18.07 0.60 3.45
N MET A 33 -16.82 0.49 3.86
CA MET A 33 -15.71 1.12 3.14
C MET A 33 -14.98 0.11 2.25
N HIS A 34 -14.73 0.53 1.01
CA HIS A 34 -13.95 -0.19 0.04
C HIS A 34 -12.80 0.67 -0.46
N GLY A 35 -11.64 0.06 -0.71
CA GLY A 35 -10.46 0.76 -1.24
C GLY A 35 -9.26 0.72 -0.32
N MET A 36 -8.31 1.62 -0.55
CA MET A 36 -7.02 1.69 0.15
C MET A 36 -7.01 2.92 1.06
N PHE A 37 -7.09 2.70 2.36
CA PHE A 37 -7.17 3.79 3.33
C PHE A 37 -6.52 3.49 4.67
N ALA A 38 -6.03 4.54 5.30
CA ALA A 38 -5.72 4.59 6.72
C ALA A 38 -5.96 6.02 7.20
N PHE A 39 -6.77 6.20 8.22
CA PHE A 39 -7.11 7.52 8.75
C PHE A 39 -7.39 7.49 10.24
N ALA A 40 -7.38 8.66 10.84
CA ALA A 40 -7.81 8.91 12.20
C ALA A 40 -8.92 9.97 12.19
N LEU A 41 -9.96 9.75 13.01
CA LEU A 41 -11.08 10.64 13.19
C LEU A 41 -11.25 10.93 14.68
N TRP A 42 -11.28 12.21 15.05
CA TRP A 42 -11.57 12.64 16.40
C TRP A 42 -13.04 13.00 16.55
N ASP A 43 -13.72 12.33 17.48
CA ASP A 43 -15.07 12.64 17.87
C ASP A 43 -15.03 13.55 19.11
N GLU A 44 -15.37 14.82 18.91
CA GLU A 44 -15.28 15.83 19.94
C GLU A 44 -16.39 15.71 20.99
N GLU A 45 -17.55 15.15 20.60
CA GLU A 45 -18.68 14.94 21.54
C GLU A 45 -18.39 13.79 22.48
N GLU A 46 -17.88 12.69 21.96
CA GLU A 46 -17.53 11.51 22.75
C GLU A 46 -16.11 11.52 23.31
N GLN A 47 -15.28 12.52 22.94
CA GLN A 47 -13.85 12.60 23.30
C GLN A 47 -13.13 11.31 22.94
N LYS A 48 -13.38 10.83 21.73
CA LYS A 48 -12.93 9.52 21.23
C LYS A 48 -12.15 9.66 19.94
N LEU A 49 -10.98 9.03 19.89
CA LEU A 49 -10.22 8.85 18.65
C LEU A 49 -10.60 7.49 18.04
N PHE A 50 -11.01 7.52 16.79
CA PHE A 50 -11.27 6.35 15.97
C PHE A 50 -10.27 6.31 14.83
N CYS A 51 -9.49 5.22 14.72
CA CYS A 51 -8.53 5.02 13.64
C CYS A 51 -8.88 3.75 12.89
N LEU A 52 -8.91 3.82 11.57
CA LEU A 52 -9.29 2.70 10.71
C LEU A 52 -8.22 2.44 9.67
N ARG A 53 -7.93 1.16 9.44
CA ARG A 53 -7.03 0.69 8.39
C ARG A 53 -7.75 -0.30 7.48
N ASP A 54 -7.49 -0.22 6.17
CA ASP A 54 -8.14 -1.05 5.17
C ASP A 54 -7.92 -2.57 5.36
N GLN A 55 -8.73 -3.36 4.67
CA GLN A 55 -8.80 -4.82 4.80
C GLN A 55 -7.44 -5.50 4.57
N PHE A 56 -6.66 -5.01 3.61
CA PHE A 56 -5.36 -5.59 3.25
C PHE A 56 -4.17 -4.84 3.86
N GLY A 57 -4.43 -3.69 4.54
CA GLY A 57 -3.39 -2.84 5.11
C GLY A 57 -2.50 -2.19 4.07
N THR A 58 -3.09 -1.83 2.93
CA THR A 58 -2.38 -1.19 1.81
C THR A 58 -1.78 0.14 2.24
N LYS A 59 -2.52 0.92 3.03
CA LYS A 59 -1.99 2.13 3.65
C LYS A 59 -1.44 1.80 5.04
N PRO A 60 -0.25 2.32 5.40
CA PRO A 60 0.31 2.10 6.74
C PRO A 60 -0.45 2.91 7.80
N PHE A 61 -0.46 2.38 9.02
CA PHE A 61 -0.89 3.10 10.22
C PHE A 61 -0.12 2.58 11.42
N TYR A 62 0.49 3.49 12.19
CA TYR A 62 1.32 3.20 13.35
C TYR A 62 0.75 3.90 14.59
N TYR A 63 1.00 3.32 15.77
CA TYR A 63 0.63 3.91 17.04
C TYR A 63 1.61 3.54 18.15
N TYR A 64 1.71 4.40 19.14
CA TYR A 64 2.59 4.24 20.30
C TYR A 64 1.91 4.86 21.52
N GLU A 65 1.82 4.08 22.61
CA GLU A 65 1.35 4.57 23.90
C GLU A 65 2.56 5.06 24.71
N THR A 66 2.54 6.33 25.09
CA THR A 66 3.60 6.92 25.94
C THR A 66 3.46 6.46 27.39
N GLU A 67 4.51 6.60 28.20
CA GLU A 67 4.45 6.28 29.62
C GLU A 67 3.47 7.19 30.39
N ASP A 68 3.24 8.39 29.91
CA ASP A 68 2.29 9.35 30.49
C ASP A 68 0.83 9.08 30.07
N GLY A 69 0.58 8.04 29.29
CA GLY A 69 -0.75 7.63 28.85
C GLY A 69 -1.30 8.43 27.67
N GLU A 70 -0.44 9.06 26.89
CA GLU A 70 -0.81 9.69 25.62
C GLU A 70 -0.69 8.70 24.47
N LEU A 71 -1.48 8.86 23.42
CA LEU A 71 -1.39 8.08 22.19
C LEU A 71 -0.77 8.92 21.06
N LEU A 72 0.40 8.49 20.60
CA LEU A 72 1.00 9.00 19.36
C LEU A 72 0.59 8.09 18.21
N TYR A 73 0.21 8.67 17.08
CA TYR A 73 -0.19 7.91 15.89
C TYR A 73 0.18 8.64 14.60
N GLY A 74 0.25 7.87 13.52
CA GLY A 74 0.56 8.42 12.20
C GLY A 74 0.62 7.35 11.13
N THR A 75 0.70 7.79 9.90
CA THR A 75 0.91 6.90 8.74
C THR A 75 2.38 6.67 8.43
N MET A 76 3.27 7.44 9.07
CA MET A 76 4.72 7.32 8.94
C MET A 76 5.35 7.14 10.32
N ILE A 77 6.35 6.27 10.41
CA ILE A 77 7.11 6.04 11.66
C ILE A 77 7.82 7.32 12.12
N ARG A 78 8.40 8.07 11.18
CA ARG A 78 9.12 9.33 11.47
C ARG A 78 8.22 10.38 12.13
N ASP A 79 6.93 10.40 11.83
CA ASP A 79 6.00 11.34 12.45
C ASP A 79 5.82 11.08 13.96
N ILE A 80 6.09 9.85 14.39
CA ILE A 80 5.93 9.40 15.78
C ILE A 80 7.26 9.50 16.55
N ILE A 81 8.37 9.01 15.95
CA ILE A 81 9.64 8.87 16.66
C ILE A 81 10.31 10.20 17.05
N ASP A 82 9.90 11.29 16.44
CA ASP A 82 10.39 12.63 16.74
C ASP A 82 9.48 13.41 17.70
N GLN A 83 8.38 12.80 18.16
CA GLN A 83 7.47 13.41 19.12
C GLN A 83 7.98 13.33 20.56
N PRO A 84 7.66 14.32 21.38
CA PRO A 84 7.88 14.23 22.83
C PRO A 84 7.20 12.98 23.41
N GLY A 85 7.85 12.33 24.35
CA GLY A 85 7.33 11.11 24.99
C GLY A 85 7.67 9.80 24.26
N PHE A 86 8.15 9.86 23.01
CA PHE A 86 8.61 8.65 22.32
C PHE A 86 10.02 8.23 22.80
N LYS A 87 10.20 6.94 23.12
CA LYS A 87 11.48 6.35 23.50
C LYS A 87 12.11 5.61 22.31
N LYS A 88 13.25 6.12 21.83
CA LYS A 88 14.01 5.50 20.72
C LYS A 88 14.81 4.29 21.21
N GLU A 89 14.13 3.17 21.39
CA GLU A 89 14.75 1.89 21.74
C GLU A 89 14.61 0.88 20.63
N LEU A 90 15.70 0.16 20.29
CA LEU A 90 15.66 -0.91 19.30
C LEU A 90 14.89 -2.12 19.86
N ASN A 91 13.99 -2.67 19.06
CA ASN A 91 13.35 -3.95 19.34
C ASN A 91 14.18 -5.09 18.71
N GLU A 92 15.11 -5.64 19.49
CA GLU A 92 16.08 -6.65 19.03
C GLU A 92 15.39 -7.96 18.55
N GLU A 93 14.21 -8.29 19.09
CA GLU A 93 13.46 -9.47 18.66
C GLU A 93 13.07 -9.38 17.17
N MET A 94 12.82 -8.17 16.68
CA MET A 94 12.46 -7.94 15.28
C MET A 94 13.64 -8.15 14.34
N LEU A 95 14.88 -8.05 14.83
CA LEU A 95 16.07 -8.33 14.02
C LEU A 95 16.12 -9.80 13.60
N GLN A 96 15.82 -10.72 14.51
CA GLN A 96 15.76 -12.16 14.19
C GLN A 96 14.70 -12.46 13.15
N LEU A 97 13.51 -11.85 13.32
CA LEU A 97 12.40 -12.03 12.41
C LEU A 97 12.74 -11.47 11.02
N TYR A 98 13.34 -10.29 10.97
CA TYR A 98 13.79 -9.65 9.73
C TYR A 98 14.84 -10.51 8.99
N LEU A 99 15.85 -11.03 9.70
CA LEU A 99 16.89 -11.87 9.09
C LEU A 99 16.32 -13.19 8.53
N SER A 100 15.17 -13.64 9.02
CA SER A 100 14.50 -14.85 8.54
C SER A 100 13.52 -14.60 7.40
N LEU A 101 12.78 -13.49 7.46
CA LEU A 101 11.70 -13.17 6.54
C LEU A 101 12.00 -12.02 5.56
N THR A 102 13.13 -11.33 5.75
CA THR A 102 13.51 -10.11 4.99
C THR A 102 12.59 -8.89 5.21
N TYR A 103 11.62 -8.99 6.08
CA TYR A 103 10.74 -7.90 6.53
C TYR A 103 10.25 -8.13 7.96
N VAL A 104 9.66 -7.11 8.57
CA VAL A 104 9.10 -7.20 9.93
C VAL A 104 7.62 -7.55 9.85
N ALA A 105 7.29 -8.82 10.07
CA ALA A 105 5.92 -9.31 10.11
C ALA A 105 5.22 -8.97 11.44
N GLY A 106 3.87 -8.96 11.40
CA GLY A 106 3.06 -8.73 12.59
C GLY A 106 2.94 -7.25 12.99
N GLU A 107 2.51 -7.00 14.21
CA GLU A 107 2.22 -5.64 14.70
C GLU A 107 3.45 -4.85 15.13
N ASN A 108 4.51 -5.53 15.57
CA ASN A 108 5.71 -4.87 16.08
C ASN A 108 6.52 -4.21 14.96
N THR A 109 7.34 -3.23 15.35
CA THR A 109 8.33 -2.57 14.50
C THR A 109 9.73 -2.72 15.09
N PHE A 110 10.75 -2.19 14.41
CA PHE A 110 12.11 -2.11 14.96
C PHE A 110 12.22 -1.16 16.15
N PHE A 111 11.22 -0.32 16.40
CA PHE A 111 11.16 0.51 17.59
C PHE A 111 10.31 -0.18 18.66
N ARG A 112 10.86 -0.35 19.86
CA ARG A 112 10.17 -0.98 20.99
C ARG A 112 8.91 -0.19 21.36
N GLY A 113 7.78 -0.87 21.45
CA GLY A 113 6.48 -0.27 21.77
C GLY A 113 5.77 0.40 20.61
N LEU A 114 6.46 0.77 19.52
CA LEU A 114 5.81 1.28 18.32
C LEU A 114 5.19 0.13 17.53
N LYS A 115 3.90 0.20 17.30
CA LYS A 115 3.11 -0.87 16.69
C LYS A 115 2.45 -0.44 15.39
N LYS A 116 2.22 -1.39 14.52
CA LYS A 116 1.37 -1.27 13.32
C LYS A 116 -0.07 -1.63 13.68
N LEU A 117 -1.04 -0.81 13.33
CA LEU A 117 -2.42 -1.28 13.27
C LEU A 117 -2.51 -2.31 12.14
N LEU A 118 -2.81 -3.56 12.47
CA LEU A 118 -2.83 -4.64 11.50
C LEU A 118 -4.01 -4.50 10.51
N PRO A 119 -3.93 -5.12 9.31
CA PRO A 119 -5.00 -5.09 8.32
C PRO A 119 -6.35 -5.50 8.86
N GLY A 120 -7.43 -4.90 8.34
CA GLY A 120 -8.80 -5.22 8.70
C GLY A 120 -9.14 -4.94 10.16
N ARG A 121 -8.49 -3.91 10.74
CA ARG A 121 -8.72 -3.50 12.12
C ARG A 121 -8.98 -2.01 12.23
N TYR A 122 -9.69 -1.66 13.29
CA TYR A 122 -9.79 -0.30 13.78
C TYR A 122 -9.32 -0.23 15.25
N LEU A 123 -8.92 0.96 15.63
CA LEU A 123 -8.45 1.31 16.96
C LEU A 123 -9.38 2.37 17.53
N ILE A 124 -9.75 2.23 18.79
CA ILE A 124 -10.44 3.24 19.57
C ILE A 124 -9.51 3.62 20.72
N TRP A 125 -9.32 4.93 20.92
CA TRP A 125 -8.70 5.46 22.11
C TRP A 125 -9.62 6.46 22.78
N GLN A 126 -9.99 6.16 24.03
CA GLN A 126 -10.92 6.95 24.82
C GLN A 126 -10.60 6.78 26.30
N ASP A 127 -10.61 7.87 27.06
CA ASP A 127 -10.34 7.86 28.52
C ASP A 127 -8.99 7.19 28.89
N GLY A 128 -7.97 7.36 28.06
CA GLY A 128 -6.66 6.75 28.26
C GLY A 128 -6.62 5.23 28.04
N LYS A 129 -7.65 4.66 27.40
CA LYS A 129 -7.71 3.22 27.08
C LYS A 129 -7.66 3.02 25.57
N LEU A 130 -6.82 2.08 25.18
CA LEU A 130 -6.69 1.62 23.81
C LEU A 130 -7.45 0.30 23.61
N GLU A 131 -8.33 0.29 22.63
CA GLU A 131 -9.04 -0.92 22.19
C GLU A 131 -8.82 -1.15 20.70
N ILE A 132 -8.55 -2.41 20.32
CA ILE A 132 -8.34 -2.79 18.91
C ILE A 132 -9.38 -3.85 18.55
N HIS A 133 -10.10 -3.57 17.49
CA HIS A 133 -11.15 -4.44 16.98
C HIS A 133 -10.80 -4.89 15.56
N ARG A 134 -11.09 -6.18 15.27
CA ARG A 134 -10.98 -6.71 13.91
C ARG A 134 -12.37 -6.67 13.29
N TYR A 135 -12.54 -5.90 12.21
CA TYR A 135 -13.76 -5.87 11.44
C TYR A 135 -13.73 -6.80 10.23
N TRP A 136 -12.54 -7.13 9.73
CA TRP A 136 -12.40 -8.00 8.56
C TRP A 136 -11.27 -9.02 8.73
N LYS A 137 -11.45 -10.18 8.14
CA LYS A 137 -10.43 -11.23 7.95
C LYS A 137 -10.70 -11.96 6.63
N PRO A 138 -9.66 -12.44 5.94
CA PRO A 138 -9.88 -13.31 4.78
C PRO A 138 -10.51 -14.62 5.24
N GLU A 139 -11.55 -15.03 4.51
CA GLU A 139 -12.18 -16.33 4.68
C GLU A 139 -12.07 -17.11 3.39
N PHE A 140 -11.62 -18.35 3.49
CA PHE A 140 -11.42 -19.21 2.33
C PHE A 140 -12.56 -20.23 2.30
N HIS A 141 -13.30 -20.24 1.21
CA HIS A 141 -14.39 -21.17 0.96
C HIS A 141 -14.07 -21.98 -0.31
N PRO A 142 -13.25 -23.05 -0.19
CA PRO A 142 -12.94 -23.92 -1.34
C PRO A 142 -14.21 -24.50 -1.94
N ASP A 143 -14.38 -24.38 -3.24
CA ASP A 143 -15.48 -24.98 -3.99
C ASP A 143 -14.91 -26.03 -4.94
N GLU A 144 -14.95 -27.29 -4.50
CA GLU A 144 -14.45 -28.44 -5.26
C GLU A 144 -15.35 -28.82 -6.44
N SER A 145 -16.54 -28.21 -6.58
CA SER A 145 -17.42 -28.44 -7.71
C SER A 145 -17.00 -27.68 -8.98
N LYS A 146 -16.18 -26.64 -8.84
CA LYS A 146 -15.69 -25.80 -9.94
C LYS A 146 -14.48 -26.40 -10.61
N THR A 147 -14.46 -26.35 -11.93
CA THR A 147 -13.32 -26.70 -12.76
C THR A 147 -12.27 -25.58 -12.79
N LEU A 148 -11.12 -25.84 -13.36
CA LEU A 148 -10.11 -24.81 -13.61
C LEU A 148 -10.63 -23.70 -14.52
N GLU A 149 -11.39 -24.07 -15.53
CA GLU A 149 -12.02 -23.14 -16.47
C GLU A 149 -13.04 -22.25 -15.75
N ASP A 150 -13.89 -22.82 -14.89
CA ASP A 150 -14.86 -22.04 -14.09
C ASP A 150 -14.17 -20.97 -13.23
N TRP A 151 -13.04 -21.34 -12.57
CA TRP A 151 -12.25 -20.40 -11.80
C TRP A 151 -11.56 -19.34 -12.65
N ALA A 152 -11.05 -19.71 -13.82
CA ALA A 152 -10.43 -18.77 -14.75
C ALA A 152 -11.44 -17.74 -15.26
N ASP A 153 -12.66 -18.19 -15.60
CA ASP A 153 -13.73 -17.30 -16.03
C ASP A 153 -14.20 -16.38 -14.91
N GLU A 154 -14.30 -16.86 -13.67
CA GLU A 154 -14.67 -16.05 -12.51
C GLU A 154 -13.62 -14.96 -12.21
N ILE A 155 -12.33 -15.34 -12.22
CA ILE A 155 -11.22 -14.37 -12.06
C ILE A 155 -11.26 -13.32 -13.16
N HIS A 156 -11.44 -13.75 -14.42
CA HIS A 156 -11.52 -12.85 -15.56
C HIS A 156 -12.67 -11.85 -15.42
N ASN A 157 -13.86 -12.34 -15.09
CA ASN A 157 -15.04 -11.50 -14.95
C ASN A 157 -14.89 -10.51 -13.77
N THR A 158 -14.38 -10.97 -12.63
CA THR A 158 -14.11 -10.11 -11.47
C THR A 158 -13.11 -9.01 -11.81
N LEU A 159 -12.01 -9.33 -12.48
CA LEU A 159 -11.04 -8.31 -12.91
C LEU A 159 -11.64 -7.32 -13.90
N LYS A 160 -12.47 -7.80 -14.82
CA LYS A 160 -13.16 -6.94 -15.78
C LYS A 160 -14.11 -5.94 -15.10
N GLU A 161 -14.73 -6.32 -13.99
CA GLU A 161 -15.59 -5.44 -13.19
C GLU A 161 -14.79 -4.39 -12.41
N ILE A 162 -13.68 -4.79 -11.78
CA ILE A 162 -12.92 -3.90 -10.88
C ILE A 162 -11.92 -2.99 -11.61
N MET A 163 -11.37 -3.40 -12.75
CA MET A 163 -10.34 -2.61 -13.46
C MET A 163 -10.77 -1.18 -13.82
N PRO A 164 -12.04 -0.90 -14.21
CA PRO A 164 -12.49 0.47 -14.40
C PRO A 164 -12.44 1.36 -13.15
N GLU A 165 -12.57 0.77 -11.95
CA GLU A 165 -12.55 1.50 -10.67
C GLU A 165 -11.13 1.91 -10.24
N VAL A 166 -10.10 1.22 -10.77
CA VAL A 166 -8.69 1.53 -10.48
C VAL A 166 -8.23 2.79 -11.22
N LYS A 167 -8.97 3.20 -12.25
CA LYS A 167 -8.62 4.35 -13.10
C LYS A 167 -9.23 5.63 -12.57
N THR A 168 -8.41 6.66 -12.36
CA THR A 168 -8.88 8.03 -12.16
C THR A 168 -9.22 8.67 -13.52
N ALA A 169 -10.37 9.37 -13.59
CA ALA A 169 -11.02 9.75 -14.85
C ALA A 169 -10.22 10.69 -15.77
N ASP A 170 -9.20 11.39 -15.25
CA ASP A 170 -8.50 12.47 -15.95
C ASP A 170 -6.99 12.23 -16.11
N GLU A 171 -6.48 11.03 -15.81
CA GLU A 171 -5.05 10.76 -15.82
C GLU A 171 -4.66 9.78 -16.94
N ARG A 172 -3.50 10.05 -17.53
CA ARG A 172 -2.82 9.09 -18.39
C ARG A 172 -2.39 7.90 -17.55
N VAL A 173 -2.87 6.71 -17.88
CA VAL A 173 -2.54 5.47 -17.20
C VAL A 173 -1.43 4.75 -17.95
N GLU A 174 -0.34 4.46 -17.28
CA GLU A 174 0.75 3.60 -17.74
C GLU A 174 0.80 2.36 -16.85
N SER A 175 1.30 1.25 -17.38
CA SER A 175 1.36 -0.02 -16.64
C SER A 175 2.80 -0.52 -16.57
N PHE A 176 3.26 -0.84 -15.38
CA PHE A 176 4.52 -1.58 -15.24
C PHE A 176 4.35 -3.00 -15.75
N LEU A 177 5.30 -3.45 -16.56
CA LEU A 177 5.29 -4.76 -17.19
C LEU A 177 6.61 -5.49 -16.90
N SER A 178 6.59 -6.49 -16.04
CA SER A 178 7.75 -7.31 -15.71
C SER A 178 7.99 -8.48 -16.68
N GLY A 179 7.04 -8.75 -17.58
CA GLY A 179 7.05 -9.97 -18.40
C GLY A 179 6.46 -11.20 -17.71
N GLY A 180 6.15 -11.12 -16.42
CA GLY A 180 5.43 -12.16 -15.67
C GLY A 180 3.94 -12.21 -16.03
N VAL A 181 3.27 -13.30 -15.61
CA VAL A 181 1.84 -13.56 -15.93
C VAL A 181 0.94 -12.46 -15.38
N ASP A 182 1.13 -12.06 -14.11
CA ASP A 182 0.25 -11.11 -13.42
C ASP A 182 0.27 -9.73 -14.07
N SER A 183 1.47 -9.16 -14.28
CA SER A 183 1.63 -7.85 -14.90
C SER A 183 1.13 -7.85 -16.36
N SER A 184 1.34 -8.95 -17.09
CA SER A 184 0.85 -9.12 -18.46
C SER A 184 -0.67 -9.17 -18.50
N TYR A 185 -1.28 -9.85 -17.54
CA TYR A 185 -2.74 -9.96 -17.45
C TYR A 185 -3.38 -8.63 -17.03
N VAL A 186 -2.80 -7.92 -16.06
CA VAL A 186 -3.25 -6.58 -15.67
C VAL A 186 -3.16 -5.62 -16.85
N LEU A 187 -2.05 -5.61 -17.61
CA LEU A 187 -1.95 -4.80 -18.82
C LEU A 187 -3.02 -5.13 -19.86
N ALA A 188 -3.29 -6.43 -20.07
CA ALA A 188 -4.31 -6.87 -21.02
C ALA A 188 -5.72 -6.42 -20.63
N MET A 189 -6.02 -6.34 -19.33
CA MET A 189 -7.31 -5.93 -18.78
C MET A 189 -7.44 -4.43 -18.59
N SER A 190 -6.34 -3.68 -18.66
CA SER A 190 -6.29 -2.23 -18.46
C SER A 190 -6.47 -1.46 -19.77
N ASP A 191 -6.80 -0.16 -19.66
CA ASP A 191 -6.79 0.80 -20.77
C ASP A 191 -5.43 1.48 -20.96
N ALA A 192 -4.37 1.03 -20.27
CA ALA A 192 -3.04 1.61 -20.38
C ALA A 192 -2.54 1.56 -21.82
N GLU A 193 -2.21 2.72 -22.39
CA GLU A 193 -1.67 2.80 -23.75
C GLU A 193 -0.19 2.44 -23.84
N GLN A 194 0.51 2.54 -22.71
CA GLN A 194 1.94 2.32 -22.59
C GLN A 194 2.25 1.32 -21.47
N ALA A 195 3.23 0.48 -21.72
CA ALA A 195 3.84 -0.42 -20.77
C ALA A 195 5.29 -0.03 -20.53
N ASP A 196 5.69 0.07 -19.27
CA ASP A 196 7.03 0.44 -18.85
C ASP A 196 7.71 -0.72 -18.16
N CYS A 197 8.94 -1.01 -18.53
CA CYS A 197 9.73 -2.10 -17.99
C CYS A 197 11.10 -1.63 -17.51
N CYS A 198 11.47 -2.05 -16.31
CA CYS A 198 12.84 -1.94 -15.83
C CYS A 198 13.63 -3.16 -16.28
N GLY A 199 14.68 -2.93 -17.04
CA GLY A 199 15.62 -3.95 -17.52
C GLY A 199 16.97 -3.83 -16.84
N TYR A 200 17.82 -4.81 -17.09
CA TYR A 200 19.18 -4.87 -16.58
C TYR A 200 20.18 -5.09 -17.73
N GLU A 201 21.43 -4.67 -17.53
CA GLU A 201 22.50 -4.96 -18.48
C GLU A 201 22.85 -6.45 -18.53
N GLU A 202 22.68 -7.16 -17.43
CA GLU A 202 22.93 -8.61 -17.33
C GLU A 202 21.72 -9.39 -17.86
N GLU A 203 21.85 -9.98 -19.03
CA GLU A 203 20.78 -10.70 -19.75
C GLU A 203 20.03 -11.76 -18.91
N ARG A 204 20.72 -12.43 -17.99
CA ARG A 204 20.09 -13.48 -17.15
C ARG A 204 19.06 -12.94 -16.16
N PHE A 205 19.08 -11.63 -15.89
CA PHE A 205 18.12 -10.95 -14.99
C PHE A 205 17.18 -10.03 -15.77
N ASP A 206 17.39 -9.88 -17.08
CA ASP A 206 16.63 -8.97 -17.91
C ASP A 206 15.39 -9.65 -18.51
N GLU A 207 14.24 -9.34 -17.94
CA GLU A 207 12.94 -9.82 -18.44
C GLU A 207 12.32 -8.89 -19.49
N SER A 208 12.96 -7.78 -19.81
CA SER A 208 12.40 -6.76 -20.69
C SER A 208 12.13 -7.24 -22.12
N VAL A 209 12.86 -8.25 -22.60
CA VAL A 209 12.62 -8.87 -23.91
C VAL A 209 11.27 -9.57 -23.95
N LEU A 210 10.88 -10.24 -22.86
CA LEU A 210 9.56 -10.89 -22.74
C LEU A 210 8.45 -9.84 -22.58
N ALA A 211 8.71 -8.82 -21.77
CA ALA A 211 7.79 -7.71 -21.57
C ALA A 211 7.50 -6.99 -22.90
N GLU A 212 8.53 -6.68 -23.70
CA GLU A 212 8.35 -6.06 -25.00
C GLU A 212 7.48 -6.88 -25.95
N LYS A 213 7.70 -8.19 -26.02
CA LYS A 213 6.85 -9.10 -26.83
C LYS A 213 5.40 -9.07 -26.38
N THR A 214 5.17 -9.06 -25.08
CA THR A 214 3.80 -8.99 -24.51
C THR A 214 3.13 -7.67 -24.89
N ALA A 215 3.83 -6.53 -24.72
CA ALA A 215 3.30 -5.24 -25.13
C ALA A 215 2.97 -5.17 -26.62
N GLN A 216 3.85 -5.70 -27.49
CA GLN A 216 3.61 -5.79 -28.93
C GLN A 216 2.38 -6.63 -29.26
N LEU A 217 2.20 -7.80 -28.63
CA LEU A 217 1.03 -8.66 -28.83
C LEU A 217 -0.27 -7.98 -28.43
N LEU A 218 -0.24 -7.14 -27.40
CA LEU A 218 -1.38 -6.38 -26.88
C LEU A 218 -1.57 -5.04 -27.63
N GLY A 219 -0.69 -4.71 -28.59
CA GLY A 219 -0.77 -3.44 -29.34
C GLY A 219 -0.48 -2.21 -28.49
N ARG A 220 0.29 -2.36 -27.41
CA ARG A 220 0.66 -1.27 -26.49
C ARG A 220 2.02 -0.68 -26.84
N LYS A 221 2.22 0.61 -26.56
CA LYS A 221 3.54 1.22 -26.60
C LYS A 221 4.42 0.58 -25.52
N PHE A 222 5.71 0.54 -25.77
CA PHE A 222 6.65 -0.05 -24.82
C PHE A 222 7.83 0.90 -24.56
N SER A 223 8.17 1.07 -23.30
CA SER A 223 9.35 1.80 -22.84
C SER A 223 10.19 0.89 -21.94
N ARG A 224 11.50 0.99 -22.09
CA ARG A 224 12.46 0.21 -21.34
C ARG A 224 13.50 1.12 -20.70
N SER A 225 13.61 1.05 -19.38
CA SER A 225 14.64 1.72 -18.59
C SER A 225 15.68 0.72 -18.11
N ILE A 226 16.93 0.87 -18.51
CA ILE A 226 18.03 0.01 -18.05
C ILE A 226 18.57 0.57 -16.74
N ILE A 227 18.54 -0.27 -15.71
CA ILE A 227 19.05 0.05 -14.38
C ILE A 227 20.51 -0.41 -14.30
N THR A 228 21.43 0.53 -14.02
CA THR A 228 22.84 0.21 -13.76
C THR A 228 23.06 -0.11 -12.27
N PRO A 229 24.13 -0.85 -11.93
CA PRO A 229 24.50 -1.09 -10.53
C PRO A 229 24.71 0.22 -9.74
N GLU A 230 25.29 1.25 -10.35
CA GLU A 230 25.48 2.55 -9.72
C GLU A 230 24.14 3.18 -9.34
N GLN A 231 23.21 3.27 -10.28
CA GLN A 231 21.86 3.82 -10.03
C GLN A 231 21.15 3.06 -8.93
N PHE A 232 21.27 1.72 -8.95
CA PHE A 232 20.65 0.87 -7.94
C PHE A 232 21.18 1.18 -6.53
N PHE A 233 22.51 1.24 -6.34
CA PHE A 233 23.09 1.47 -5.02
C PHE A 233 22.98 2.93 -4.57
N ASP A 234 23.03 3.88 -5.47
CA ASP A 234 22.91 5.30 -5.15
C ASP A 234 21.54 5.67 -4.59
N ILE A 235 20.46 5.01 -5.05
CA ILE A 235 19.10 5.30 -4.59
C ILE A 235 18.72 4.56 -3.29
N VAL A 236 19.48 3.53 -2.89
CA VAL A 236 19.18 2.72 -1.67
C VAL A 236 18.90 3.58 -0.43
N PRO A 237 19.74 4.57 -0.07
CA PRO A 237 19.47 5.39 1.11
C PRO A 237 18.14 6.13 1.04
N TYR A 238 17.77 6.64 -0.13
CA TYR A 238 16.50 7.32 -0.34
C TYR A 238 15.32 6.36 -0.19
N VAL A 239 15.39 5.18 -0.80
CA VAL A 239 14.32 4.18 -0.71
C VAL A 239 14.16 3.70 0.74
N MET A 240 15.27 3.36 1.42
CA MET A 240 15.23 2.92 2.82
C MET A 240 14.67 3.99 3.76
N TYR A 241 15.01 5.26 3.53
CA TYR A 241 14.45 6.37 4.30
C TYR A 241 12.92 6.47 4.14
N ASN A 242 12.42 6.25 2.93
CA ASN A 242 10.97 6.33 2.66
C ASN A 242 10.20 5.06 3.04
N MET A 243 10.86 3.90 3.05
CA MET A 243 10.29 2.65 3.57
C MET A 243 10.20 2.62 5.10
N GLU A 244 11.01 3.44 5.79
CA GLU A 244 11.07 3.59 7.25
C GLU A 244 11.39 2.33 8.06
N GLN A 245 11.35 1.18 7.43
CA GLN A 245 11.80 -0.11 7.96
C GLN A 245 12.62 -0.82 6.88
N PRO A 246 13.67 -1.56 7.28
CA PRO A 246 14.46 -2.30 6.31
C PRO A 246 13.59 -3.36 5.62
N LEU A 247 13.72 -3.42 4.32
CA LEU A 247 13.12 -4.44 3.45
C LEU A 247 14.26 -5.13 2.68
N GLY A 248 14.35 -6.44 2.81
CA GLY A 248 15.39 -7.23 2.16
C GLY A 248 15.06 -7.61 0.71
N ASP A 249 14.11 -6.92 0.09
CA ASP A 249 13.67 -7.12 -1.28
C ASP A 249 14.13 -5.94 -2.15
N ALA A 250 14.76 -6.25 -3.27
CA ALA A 250 15.24 -5.26 -4.23
C ALA A 250 14.12 -4.59 -5.03
N SER A 251 12.91 -5.15 -5.05
CA SER A 251 11.78 -4.69 -5.87
C SER A 251 11.42 -3.22 -5.60
N ALA A 252 11.47 -2.77 -4.34
CA ALA A 252 11.18 -1.38 -4.00
C ALA A 252 12.15 -0.39 -4.65
N ILE A 253 13.43 -0.77 -4.80
CA ILE A 253 14.46 0.04 -5.43
C ILE A 253 14.20 0.14 -6.93
N VAL A 254 13.96 -1.00 -7.58
CA VAL A 254 13.69 -1.11 -9.00
C VAL A 254 12.40 -0.34 -9.35
N PHE A 255 11.35 -0.51 -8.56
CA PHE A 255 10.09 0.19 -8.75
C PHE A 255 10.24 1.72 -8.63
N THR A 256 11.02 2.18 -7.64
CA THR A 256 11.30 3.62 -7.47
C THR A 256 12.06 4.19 -8.68
N LEU A 257 13.07 3.48 -9.19
CA LEU A 257 13.80 3.89 -10.39
C LEU A 257 12.90 3.91 -11.62
N GLY A 258 12.02 2.92 -11.76
CA GLY A 258 11.04 2.88 -12.83
C GLY A 258 10.08 4.06 -12.78
N CYS A 259 9.50 4.37 -11.61
CA CYS A 259 8.63 5.53 -11.43
C CYS A 259 9.34 6.85 -11.75
N ASN A 260 10.61 7.02 -11.38
CA ASN A 260 11.36 8.21 -11.71
C ASN A 260 11.58 8.35 -13.23
N ALA A 261 11.85 7.23 -13.92
CA ALA A 261 12.06 7.23 -15.37
C ALA A 261 10.77 7.52 -16.16
N THR A 262 9.60 7.18 -15.64
CA THR A 262 8.30 7.46 -16.29
C THR A 262 7.80 8.87 -16.00
N ALA A 263 8.30 9.54 -14.95
CA ALA A 263 7.91 10.90 -14.58
C ALA A 263 8.66 12.00 -15.40
N GLU A 264 9.73 11.64 -16.11
CA GLU A 264 10.50 12.52 -17.02
C GLU A 264 9.88 12.53 -18.43
#